data_8a548e9cda316adce2372795e0538189
#
_entry.id   8a548e9cda316adce2372795e0538189
#
_cell.length_a   1.000
_cell.length_b   1.000
_cell.length_c   1.000
_cell.angle_alpha   90.00
_cell.angle_beta   90.00
_cell.angle_gamma   90.00
#
_symmetry.space_group_name_H-M   'P 1'
#
loop_
_entity.id
_entity.type
_entity.pdbx_description
1 polymer ?
#
loop_
_entity_poly.entity_id
_entity_poly.type
_entity_poly.pdbx_seq_one_letter_code
_entity_poly.pdbx_strand_id
1 'polypeptide(L)'
;MKKKLFTGVATALATPFTDTGINLKEFENFIDLQIKSGINALVVCGTTGEASTMTKDEKIDLIKCAVSVCNKRVPIIVGTGSNNTSTSIEMSKLADELGADGLLIVTPYYNKTTQNGLIEHYKSIANYVDLPIILYNVPSRTGMNISPETCLELSKIENIVGIKEASGNISHVAKISALCGDDLPIYSGNDDQILPILSLGGQGVISVLSNINPSLALNITNSFWSGNINDAKNYQLKALPII
;
A
#
# COMPACT_ATOMS: atom_id res chain seq x y z
N MET A 1 -6.94 0.14 19.58
CA MET A 1 -6.15 0.83 18.51
C MET A 1 -5.14 -0.16 17.95
N LYS A 2 -5.23 -0.47 16.67
CA LYS A 2 -4.33 -1.43 16.02
C LYS A 2 -2.94 -0.83 15.80
N LYS A 3 -1.91 -1.68 15.78
CA LYS A 3 -0.54 -1.26 15.50
C LYS A 3 -0.44 -0.84 14.03
N LYS A 4 -0.09 0.43 13.78
CA LYS A 4 0.14 0.94 12.43
C LYS A 4 1.48 0.43 11.90
N LEU A 5 1.55 0.02 10.64
CA LEU A 5 2.80 -0.36 9.98
C LEU A 5 3.72 0.85 9.78
N PHE A 6 3.13 1.98 9.37
CA PHE A 6 3.84 3.24 9.20
C PHE A 6 2.88 4.42 9.32
N THR A 7 3.42 5.62 9.38
CA THR A 7 2.71 6.90 9.24
C THR A 7 3.54 7.76 8.30
N GLY A 8 2.92 8.45 7.35
CA GLY A 8 3.62 9.26 6.35
C GLY A 8 3.53 8.71 4.95
N VAL A 9 4.65 8.60 4.29
CA VAL A 9 4.75 8.21 2.88
C VAL A 9 5.39 6.85 2.75
N ALA A 10 4.68 5.90 2.14
CA ALA A 10 5.27 4.68 1.60
C ALA A 10 5.41 4.82 0.09
N THR A 11 6.55 4.46 -0.47
CA THR A 11 6.72 4.43 -1.93
C THR A 11 6.25 3.10 -2.49
N ALA A 12 5.26 3.12 -3.40
CA ALA A 12 4.95 1.99 -4.26
C ALA A 12 6.06 1.87 -5.31
N LEU A 13 7.11 1.11 -5.00
CA LEU A 13 8.33 1.06 -5.81
C LEU A 13 8.06 0.61 -7.24
N ALA A 14 8.59 1.37 -8.20
CA ALA A 14 8.75 0.91 -9.57
C ALA A 14 9.84 -0.17 -9.63
N THR A 15 9.73 -1.09 -10.57
CA THR A 15 10.72 -2.13 -10.81
C THR A 15 11.55 -1.76 -12.04
N PRO A 16 12.86 -1.54 -11.90
CA PRO A 16 13.71 -1.33 -13.07
C PRO A 16 13.93 -2.64 -13.81
N PHE A 17 13.74 -2.59 -15.13
CA PHE A 17 13.96 -3.73 -16.04
C PHE A 17 15.10 -3.46 -17.01
N THR A 18 15.67 -4.55 -17.54
CA THR A 18 16.55 -4.60 -18.72
C THR A 18 15.85 -5.41 -19.81
N ASP A 19 16.45 -5.53 -20.97
CA ASP A 19 15.93 -6.39 -22.04
C ASP A 19 15.88 -7.89 -21.65
N THR A 20 16.56 -8.28 -20.58
CA THR A 20 16.67 -9.69 -20.14
C THR A 20 16.00 -9.98 -18.80
N GLY A 21 15.36 -9.00 -18.16
CA GLY A 21 14.68 -9.19 -16.88
C GLY A 21 14.89 -8.02 -15.90
N ILE A 22 14.78 -8.28 -14.60
CA ILE A 22 14.87 -7.25 -13.56
C ILE A 22 16.31 -6.77 -13.38
N ASN A 23 16.48 -5.45 -13.31
CA ASN A 23 17.77 -4.82 -12.96
C ASN A 23 17.88 -4.69 -11.42
N LEU A 24 18.29 -5.76 -10.76
CA LEU A 24 18.41 -5.76 -9.30
C LEU A 24 19.39 -4.70 -8.79
N LYS A 25 20.44 -4.39 -9.55
CA LYS A 25 21.44 -3.38 -9.14
C LYS A 25 20.84 -1.98 -9.08
N GLU A 26 20.04 -1.61 -10.07
CA GLU A 26 19.31 -0.32 -10.04
C GLU A 26 18.20 -0.33 -8.99
N PHE A 27 17.59 -1.48 -8.73
CA PHE A 27 16.59 -1.61 -7.68
C PHE A 27 17.21 -1.39 -6.28
N GLU A 28 18.41 -1.95 -6.01
CA GLU A 28 19.16 -1.67 -4.78
C GLU A 28 19.44 -0.18 -4.59
N ASN A 29 19.97 0.47 -5.64
CA ASN A 29 20.26 1.90 -5.63
C ASN A 29 19.00 2.72 -5.37
N PHE A 30 17.89 2.32 -5.97
CA PHE A 30 16.61 3.00 -5.84
C PHE A 30 16.03 2.88 -4.42
N ILE A 31 16.08 1.70 -3.81
CA ILE A 31 15.69 1.49 -2.41
C ILE A 31 16.49 2.42 -1.49
N ASP A 32 17.79 2.46 -1.66
CA ASP A 32 18.68 3.30 -0.86
C ASP A 32 18.38 4.80 -1.02
N LEU A 33 18.10 5.24 -2.25
CA LEU A 33 17.69 6.61 -2.55
C LEU A 33 16.39 6.98 -1.82
N GLN A 34 15.38 6.11 -1.88
CA GLN A 34 14.10 6.31 -1.21
C GLN A 34 14.26 6.44 0.31
N ILE A 35 15.02 5.53 0.92
CA ILE A 35 15.27 5.54 2.37
C ILE A 35 16.04 6.81 2.77
N LYS A 36 17.08 7.19 2.03
CA LYS A 36 17.85 8.44 2.27
C LYS A 36 17.01 9.68 2.11
N SER A 37 15.97 9.64 1.29
CA SER A 37 15.01 10.73 1.14
C SER A 37 14.03 10.87 2.31
N GLY A 38 14.04 9.93 3.26
CA GLY A 38 13.20 9.96 4.46
C GLY A 38 11.83 9.30 4.31
N ILE A 39 11.64 8.45 3.30
CA ILE A 39 10.40 7.67 3.11
C ILE A 39 10.17 6.75 4.33
N ASN A 40 8.92 6.62 4.73
CA ASN A 40 8.55 5.93 5.97
C ASN A 40 8.29 4.42 5.80
N ALA A 41 8.05 3.94 4.58
CA ALA A 41 7.92 2.52 4.24
C ALA A 41 8.13 2.31 2.73
N LEU A 42 8.36 1.06 2.32
CA LEU A 42 8.48 0.68 0.91
C LEU A 42 7.49 -0.42 0.57
N VAL A 43 6.82 -0.30 -0.57
CA VAL A 43 5.92 -1.33 -1.09
C VAL A 43 6.55 -1.96 -2.32
N VAL A 44 6.81 -3.26 -2.25
CA VAL A 44 7.40 -4.08 -3.30
C VAL A 44 6.33 -4.97 -3.93
N CYS A 45 6.46 -5.31 -5.19
CA CYS A 45 5.49 -6.14 -5.91
C CYS A 45 4.06 -5.56 -5.88
N GLY A 46 3.91 -4.23 -5.83
CA GLY A 46 2.65 -3.54 -6.04
C GLY A 46 2.32 -3.40 -7.54
N THR A 47 1.19 -2.75 -7.84
CA THR A 47 0.77 -2.45 -9.23
C THR A 47 1.80 -1.59 -9.96
N THR A 48 2.34 -0.57 -9.29
CA THR A 48 3.39 0.31 -9.84
C THR A 48 4.67 -0.43 -10.18
N GLY A 49 4.99 -1.47 -9.41
CA GLY A 49 6.14 -2.35 -9.64
C GLY A 49 5.88 -3.44 -10.69
N GLU A 50 4.76 -3.39 -11.42
CA GLU A 50 4.41 -4.31 -12.51
C GLU A 50 4.32 -5.79 -12.12
N ALA A 51 3.95 -6.06 -10.86
CA ALA A 51 3.91 -7.43 -10.31
C ALA A 51 3.04 -8.42 -11.10
N SER A 52 2.03 -7.95 -11.84
CA SER A 52 1.17 -8.81 -12.66
C SER A 52 1.87 -9.40 -13.88
N THR A 53 2.98 -8.83 -14.33
CA THR A 53 3.75 -9.28 -15.51
C THR A 53 5.00 -10.08 -15.12
N MET A 54 5.32 -10.18 -13.82
CA MET A 54 6.48 -10.90 -13.32
C MET A 54 6.17 -12.36 -13.03
N THR A 55 7.16 -13.19 -13.24
CA THR A 55 7.19 -14.57 -12.76
C THR A 55 7.28 -14.64 -11.23
N LYS A 56 7.03 -15.81 -10.65
CA LYS A 56 7.19 -16.04 -9.21
C LYS A 56 8.64 -15.82 -8.76
N ASP A 57 9.60 -16.31 -9.54
CA ASP A 57 11.03 -16.21 -9.21
C ASP A 57 11.51 -14.75 -9.21
N GLU A 58 11.09 -13.95 -10.19
CA GLU A 58 11.37 -12.51 -10.22
C GLU A 58 10.82 -11.78 -8.98
N LYS A 59 9.61 -12.13 -8.53
CA LYS A 59 9.05 -11.57 -7.28
C LYS A 59 9.87 -11.97 -6.06
N ILE A 60 10.31 -13.22 -5.98
CA ILE A 60 11.18 -13.72 -4.91
C ILE A 60 12.49 -12.91 -4.87
N ASP A 61 13.12 -12.70 -6.00
CA ASP A 61 14.38 -11.97 -6.10
C ASP A 61 14.21 -10.49 -5.69
N LEU A 62 13.11 -9.85 -6.12
CA LEU A 62 12.79 -8.48 -5.69
C LEU A 62 12.56 -8.37 -4.18
N ILE A 63 11.81 -9.30 -3.59
CA ILE A 63 11.53 -9.29 -2.16
C ILE A 63 12.82 -9.50 -1.37
N LYS A 64 13.64 -10.48 -1.73
CA LYS A 64 14.95 -10.73 -1.11
C LYS A 64 15.86 -9.51 -1.19
N CYS A 65 15.95 -8.91 -2.38
CA CYS A 65 16.73 -7.71 -2.62
C CYS A 65 16.24 -6.57 -1.70
N ALA A 66 14.94 -6.31 -1.68
CA ALA A 66 14.37 -5.23 -0.88
C ALA A 66 14.61 -5.43 0.63
N VAL A 67 14.37 -6.62 1.15
CA VAL A 67 14.58 -6.95 2.57
C VAL A 67 16.07 -6.81 2.94
N SER A 68 16.96 -7.35 2.11
CA SER A 68 18.41 -7.30 2.33
C SER A 68 18.93 -5.86 2.33
N VAL A 69 18.61 -5.09 1.28
CA VAL A 69 19.10 -3.70 1.14
C VAL A 69 18.47 -2.79 2.18
N CYS A 70 17.18 -2.96 2.44
CA CYS A 70 16.50 -2.14 3.46
C CYS A 70 17.09 -2.36 4.84
N ASN A 71 17.46 -3.59 5.20
CA ASN A 71 18.06 -3.97 6.48
C ASN A 71 17.32 -3.36 7.68
N LYS A 72 16.00 -3.48 7.72
CA LYS A 72 15.11 -2.98 8.78
C LYS A 72 15.14 -1.46 9.02
N ARG A 73 15.68 -0.66 8.10
CA ARG A 73 15.66 0.81 8.20
C ARG A 73 14.26 1.40 8.10
N VAL A 74 13.39 0.79 7.30
CA VAL A 74 11.97 1.10 7.17
C VAL A 74 11.19 -0.20 6.93
N PRO A 75 9.86 -0.25 7.18
CA PRO A 75 9.06 -1.43 6.86
C PRO A 75 9.04 -1.75 5.37
N ILE A 76 9.16 -3.04 5.03
CA ILE A 76 8.93 -3.60 3.70
C ILE A 76 7.55 -4.24 3.65
N ILE A 77 6.68 -3.71 2.79
CA ILE A 77 5.32 -4.20 2.56
C ILE A 77 5.28 -4.87 1.19
N VAL A 78 4.82 -6.12 1.13
CA VAL A 78 4.80 -6.87 -0.13
C VAL A 78 3.39 -6.99 -0.68
N GLY A 79 3.24 -6.70 -1.97
CA GLY A 79 2.00 -6.95 -2.72
C GLY A 79 1.84 -8.44 -3.00
N THR A 80 0.88 -9.10 -2.34
CA THR A 80 0.63 -10.55 -2.47
C THR A 80 -0.78 -10.87 -2.95
N GLY A 81 -1.60 -9.85 -3.18
CA GLY A 81 -2.99 -10.02 -3.61
C GLY A 81 -3.11 -10.63 -5.01
N SER A 82 -4.07 -11.52 -5.16
CA SER A 82 -4.44 -12.19 -6.41
C SER A 82 -5.97 -12.34 -6.47
N ASN A 83 -6.48 -12.61 -7.65
CA ASN A 83 -7.87 -13.01 -7.84
C ASN A 83 -8.15 -14.48 -7.50
N ASN A 84 -7.14 -15.20 -7.01
CA ASN A 84 -7.22 -16.55 -6.47
C ASN A 84 -6.75 -16.54 -5.02
N THR A 85 -7.64 -16.94 -4.09
CA THR A 85 -7.37 -16.92 -2.65
C THR A 85 -6.17 -17.81 -2.27
N SER A 86 -6.06 -19.00 -2.88
CA SER A 86 -4.95 -19.92 -2.60
C SER A 86 -3.61 -19.34 -3.03
N THR A 87 -3.55 -18.67 -4.19
CA THR A 87 -2.34 -17.97 -4.66
C THR A 87 -1.97 -16.82 -3.73
N SER A 88 -2.96 -16.05 -3.25
CA SER A 88 -2.70 -14.97 -2.27
C SER A 88 -2.15 -15.53 -0.96
N ILE A 89 -2.66 -16.66 -0.47
CA ILE A 89 -2.15 -17.32 0.73
C ILE A 89 -0.71 -17.79 0.53
N GLU A 90 -0.43 -18.47 -0.59
CA GLU A 90 0.91 -18.96 -0.92
C GLU A 90 1.93 -17.82 -0.99
N MET A 91 1.60 -16.75 -1.72
CA MET A 91 2.48 -15.59 -1.85
C MET A 91 2.65 -14.82 -0.54
N SER A 92 1.62 -14.79 0.31
CA SER A 92 1.69 -14.14 1.62
C SER A 92 2.60 -14.90 2.59
N LYS A 93 2.52 -16.24 2.62
CA LYS A 93 3.46 -17.09 3.38
C LYS A 93 4.89 -16.91 2.90
N LEU A 94 5.08 -16.91 1.60
CA LEU A 94 6.40 -16.71 1.01
C LEU A 94 6.99 -15.33 1.37
N ALA A 95 6.19 -14.27 1.34
CA ALA A 95 6.63 -12.94 1.74
C ALA A 95 7.05 -12.90 3.23
N ASP A 96 6.33 -13.58 4.11
CA ASP A 96 6.65 -13.75 5.52
C ASP A 96 8.00 -14.48 5.71
N GLU A 97 8.16 -15.63 5.06
CA GLU A 97 9.40 -16.42 5.07
C GLU A 97 10.62 -15.62 4.55
N LEU A 98 10.41 -14.71 3.61
CA LEU A 98 11.44 -13.84 3.05
C LEU A 98 11.71 -12.59 3.90
N GLY A 99 10.98 -12.37 4.99
CA GLY A 99 11.24 -11.32 5.99
C GLY A 99 10.54 -9.99 5.72
N ALA A 100 9.42 -9.99 5.00
CA ALA A 100 8.54 -8.84 4.89
C ALA A 100 8.03 -8.38 6.27
N ASP A 101 7.67 -7.10 6.41
CA ASP A 101 7.10 -6.54 7.63
C ASP A 101 5.57 -6.39 7.55
N GLY A 102 4.99 -6.55 6.35
CA GLY A 102 3.55 -6.50 6.12
C GLY A 102 3.16 -6.83 4.69
N LEU A 103 1.87 -6.93 4.47
CA LEU A 103 1.28 -7.33 3.20
C LEU A 103 0.33 -6.26 2.67
N LEU A 104 0.32 -6.05 1.35
CA LEU A 104 -0.67 -5.25 0.63
C LEU A 104 -1.50 -6.19 -0.26
N ILE A 105 -2.79 -6.34 0.02
CA ILE A 105 -3.63 -7.32 -0.65
C ILE A 105 -4.77 -6.62 -1.39
N VAL A 106 -4.68 -6.61 -2.71
CA VAL A 106 -5.71 -6.08 -3.60
C VAL A 106 -6.94 -7.00 -3.63
N THR A 107 -8.12 -6.41 -3.83
CA THR A 107 -9.36 -7.18 -4.05
C THR A 107 -9.23 -8.13 -5.24
N PRO A 108 -9.94 -9.29 -5.26
CA PRO A 108 -10.01 -10.12 -6.45
C PRO A 108 -10.48 -9.31 -7.66
N TYR A 109 -9.66 -9.28 -8.69
CA TYR A 109 -9.89 -8.59 -9.96
C TYR A 109 -10.35 -9.57 -11.04
N TYR A 110 -10.98 -9.07 -12.09
CA TYR A 110 -11.46 -9.83 -13.23
C TYR A 110 -12.68 -10.74 -12.92
N ASN A 111 -12.49 -11.85 -12.18
CA ASN A 111 -13.55 -12.77 -11.78
C ASN A 111 -14.49 -12.18 -10.70
N LYS A 112 -14.06 -11.16 -9.97
CA LYS A 112 -14.85 -10.43 -8.95
C LYS A 112 -15.44 -11.37 -7.87
N THR A 113 -16.21 -10.79 -6.95
CA THR A 113 -16.95 -11.53 -5.92
C THR A 113 -18.01 -10.62 -5.28
N THR A 114 -18.80 -11.14 -4.32
CA THR A 114 -19.72 -10.35 -3.48
C THR A 114 -18.98 -9.76 -2.27
N GLN A 115 -19.63 -8.87 -1.51
CA GLN A 115 -19.07 -8.33 -0.27
C GLN A 115 -18.80 -9.45 0.76
N ASN A 116 -19.69 -10.42 0.90
CA ASN A 116 -19.46 -11.60 1.75
C ASN A 116 -18.29 -12.43 1.24
N GLY A 117 -18.16 -12.58 -0.08
CA GLY A 117 -17.01 -13.26 -0.68
C GLY A 117 -15.69 -12.53 -0.43
N LEU A 118 -15.68 -11.17 -0.38
CA LEU A 118 -14.51 -10.39 0.03
C LEU A 118 -14.13 -10.67 1.48
N ILE A 119 -15.12 -10.70 2.39
CA ILE A 119 -14.88 -11.00 3.81
C ILE A 119 -14.23 -12.39 3.94
N GLU A 120 -14.78 -13.40 3.30
CA GLU A 120 -14.23 -14.76 3.37
C GLU A 120 -12.85 -14.87 2.69
N HIS A 121 -12.63 -14.17 1.59
CA HIS A 121 -11.32 -14.10 0.92
C HIS A 121 -10.23 -13.56 1.86
N TYR A 122 -10.45 -12.37 2.43
CA TYR A 122 -9.48 -11.75 3.32
C TYR A 122 -9.32 -12.50 4.64
N LYS A 123 -10.41 -13.02 5.21
CA LYS A 123 -10.39 -13.86 6.41
C LYS A 123 -9.57 -15.14 6.19
N SER A 124 -9.76 -15.78 5.04
CA SER A 124 -8.99 -16.96 4.68
C SER A 124 -7.49 -16.64 4.61
N ILE A 125 -7.09 -15.52 3.99
CA ILE A 125 -5.67 -15.13 3.93
C ILE A 125 -5.15 -14.80 5.33
N ALA A 126 -5.88 -14.00 6.09
CA ALA A 126 -5.49 -13.56 7.43
C ALA A 126 -5.27 -14.72 8.41
N ASN A 127 -6.01 -15.83 8.25
CA ASN A 127 -5.86 -17.02 9.09
C ASN A 127 -4.57 -17.84 8.80
N TYR A 128 -3.86 -17.57 7.71
CA TYR A 128 -2.67 -18.33 7.30
C TYR A 128 -1.36 -17.58 7.50
N VAL A 129 -1.39 -16.31 7.90
CA VAL A 129 -0.22 -15.47 8.13
C VAL A 129 -0.41 -14.60 9.37
N ASP A 130 0.67 -14.36 10.10
CA ASP A 130 0.66 -13.45 11.25
C ASP A 130 1.05 -12.00 10.86
N LEU A 131 1.55 -11.82 9.64
CA LEU A 131 1.93 -10.49 9.16
C LEU A 131 0.74 -9.52 9.10
N PRO A 132 0.98 -8.24 9.42
CA PRO A 132 -0.02 -7.19 9.24
C PRO A 132 -0.44 -7.05 7.78
N ILE A 133 -1.75 -6.97 7.54
CA ILE A 133 -2.36 -6.85 6.22
C ILE A 133 -2.95 -5.46 6.03
N ILE A 134 -2.58 -4.80 4.94
CA ILE A 134 -3.26 -3.61 4.42
C ILE A 134 -4.16 -4.06 3.25
N LEU A 135 -5.45 -3.85 3.39
CA LEU A 135 -6.41 -4.05 2.30
C LEU A 135 -6.10 -3.06 1.16
N TYR A 136 -6.32 -3.45 -0.09
CA TYR A 136 -6.16 -2.52 -1.21
C TYR A 136 -7.43 -2.43 -2.03
N ASN A 137 -8.08 -1.28 -1.96
CA ASN A 137 -9.30 -0.94 -2.68
C ASN A 137 -8.99 -0.04 -3.88
N VAL A 138 -9.14 -0.57 -5.11
CA VAL A 138 -8.88 0.16 -6.36
C VAL A 138 -9.90 -0.24 -7.43
N PRO A 139 -11.16 0.17 -7.27
CA PRO A 139 -12.26 -0.29 -8.12
C PRO A 139 -12.08 0.04 -9.61
N SER A 140 -11.36 1.10 -9.96
CA SER A 140 -11.03 1.45 -11.35
C SER A 140 -10.21 0.38 -12.08
N ARG A 141 -9.45 -0.44 -11.35
CA ARG A 141 -8.62 -1.53 -11.89
C ARG A 141 -9.23 -2.91 -11.70
N THR A 142 -9.91 -3.11 -10.57
CA THR A 142 -10.42 -4.45 -10.18
C THR A 142 -11.88 -4.66 -10.57
N GLY A 143 -12.64 -3.59 -10.76
CA GLY A 143 -14.09 -3.64 -10.87
C GLY A 143 -14.81 -4.05 -9.58
N MET A 144 -14.07 -4.07 -8.45
CA MET A 144 -14.55 -4.38 -7.10
C MET A 144 -14.30 -3.20 -6.18
N ASN A 145 -15.32 -2.83 -5.41
CA ASN A 145 -15.21 -1.83 -4.35
C ASN A 145 -15.53 -2.47 -2.99
N ILE A 146 -14.65 -2.31 -2.01
CA ILE A 146 -14.91 -2.78 -0.64
C ILE A 146 -15.87 -1.78 -0.01
N SER A 147 -17.09 -2.19 0.36
CA SER A 147 -18.03 -1.27 1.00
C SER A 147 -17.56 -0.84 2.40
N PRO A 148 -18.00 0.31 2.91
CA PRO A 148 -17.64 0.73 4.27
C PRO A 148 -18.04 -0.27 5.33
N GLU A 149 -19.18 -0.96 5.16
CA GLU A 149 -19.67 -2.02 6.06
C GLU A 149 -18.75 -3.25 6.00
N THR A 150 -18.26 -3.60 4.81
CA THR A 150 -17.27 -4.68 4.64
C THR A 150 -15.93 -4.29 5.29
N CYS A 151 -15.51 -3.03 5.17
CA CYS A 151 -14.34 -2.52 5.89
C CYS A 151 -14.49 -2.68 7.40
N LEU A 152 -15.67 -2.35 7.95
CA LEU A 152 -15.99 -2.51 9.37
C LEU A 152 -15.89 -3.98 9.81
N GLU A 153 -16.42 -4.93 9.02
CA GLU A 153 -16.29 -6.36 9.34
C GLU A 153 -14.83 -6.83 9.28
N LEU A 154 -14.09 -6.44 8.26
CA LEU A 154 -12.68 -6.79 8.11
C LEU A 154 -11.79 -6.13 9.18
N SER A 155 -12.15 -4.94 9.67
CA SER A 155 -11.41 -4.29 10.74
C SER A 155 -11.43 -5.06 12.08
N LYS A 156 -12.35 -6.00 12.27
CA LYS A 156 -12.41 -6.86 13.46
C LYS A 156 -11.35 -7.96 13.45
N ILE A 157 -10.74 -8.26 12.31
CA ILE A 157 -9.70 -9.28 12.17
C ILE A 157 -8.37 -8.66 12.65
N GLU A 158 -7.69 -9.31 13.59
CA GLU A 158 -6.58 -8.75 14.35
C GLU A 158 -5.43 -8.26 13.46
N ASN A 159 -5.00 -9.04 12.50
CA ASN A 159 -3.88 -8.72 11.61
C ASN A 159 -4.28 -7.91 10.36
N ILE A 160 -5.54 -7.55 10.16
CA ILE A 160 -5.93 -6.53 9.18
C ILE A 160 -5.79 -5.16 9.84
N VAL A 161 -4.74 -4.43 9.48
CA VAL A 161 -4.27 -3.23 10.18
C VAL A 161 -4.47 -1.93 9.42
N GLY A 162 -5.08 -1.96 8.24
CA GLY A 162 -5.35 -0.75 7.47
C GLY A 162 -5.91 -1.01 6.09
N ILE A 163 -6.18 0.09 5.39
CA ILE A 163 -6.64 0.06 4.00
C ILE A 163 -5.91 1.11 3.17
N LYS A 164 -5.39 0.71 2.01
CA LYS A 164 -5.01 1.60 0.90
C LYS A 164 -6.26 1.88 0.09
N GLU A 165 -6.74 3.12 0.17
CA GLU A 165 -7.96 3.55 -0.50
C GLU A 165 -7.64 4.33 -1.77
N ALA A 166 -8.00 3.78 -2.91
CA ALA A 166 -7.73 4.33 -4.24
C ALA A 166 -8.99 4.37 -5.13
N SER A 167 -10.17 4.49 -4.52
CA SER A 167 -11.43 4.64 -5.28
C SER A 167 -11.57 6.01 -5.94
N GLY A 168 -10.84 7.02 -5.45
CA GLY A 168 -11.02 8.41 -5.86
C GLY A 168 -12.25 9.08 -5.25
N ASN A 169 -12.99 8.41 -4.37
CA ASN A 169 -14.24 8.90 -3.79
C ASN A 169 -14.05 9.31 -2.32
N ILE A 170 -13.87 10.59 -2.08
CA ILE A 170 -13.68 11.15 -0.73
C ILE A 170 -14.88 10.88 0.19
N SER A 171 -16.12 10.86 -0.33
CA SER A 171 -17.30 10.50 0.46
C SER A 171 -17.25 9.04 0.92
N HIS A 172 -16.67 8.14 0.13
CA HIS A 172 -16.45 6.77 0.51
C HIS A 172 -15.40 6.66 1.64
N VAL A 173 -14.29 7.40 1.52
CA VAL A 173 -13.27 7.52 2.56
C VAL A 173 -13.89 8.01 3.88
N ALA A 174 -14.69 9.07 3.82
CA ALA A 174 -15.35 9.62 5.02
C ALA A 174 -16.25 8.60 5.72
N LYS A 175 -16.97 7.77 4.96
CA LYS A 175 -17.81 6.69 5.53
C LYS A 175 -16.97 5.61 6.20
N ILE A 176 -15.85 5.18 5.57
CA ILE A 176 -14.94 4.22 6.18
C ILE A 176 -14.37 4.78 7.48
N SER A 177 -13.89 6.03 7.46
CA SER A 177 -13.36 6.70 8.66
C SER A 177 -14.40 6.78 9.78
N ALA A 178 -15.65 7.14 9.46
CA ALA A 178 -16.74 7.26 10.44
C ALA A 178 -17.12 5.90 11.05
N LEU A 179 -17.09 4.80 10.28
CA LEU A 179 -17.48 3.48 10.76
C LEU A 179 -16.36 2.75 11.48
N CYS A 180 -15.13 2.85 10.97
CA CYS A 180 -14.01 2.03 11.45
C CYS A 180 -13.11 2.78 12.46
N GLY A 181 -13.09 4.13 12.40
CA GLY A 181 -12.23 4.92 13.27
C GLY A 181 -10.77 4.44 13.23
N ASP A 182 -10.17 4.32 14.41
CA ASP A 182 -8.77 3.89 14.57
C ASP A 182 -8.54 2.37 14.35
N ASP A 183 -9.62 1.59 14.16
CA ASP A 183 -9.52 0.15 13.96
C ASP A 183 -9.16 -0.23 12.51
N LEU A 184 -9.27 0.72 11.56
CA LEU A 184 -8.81 0.55 10.18
C LEU A 184 -8.13 1.82 9.66
N PRO A 185 -6.85 2.06 9.99
CA PRO A 185 -6.05 3.15 9.45
C PRO A 185 -6.14 3.25 7.92
N ILE A 186 -6.41 4.47 7.42
CA ILE A 186 -6.60 4.71 5.99
C ILE A 186 -5.32 5.35 5.42
N TYR A 187 -4.80 4.78 4.32
CA TYR A 187 -3.74 5.35 3.51
C TYR A 187 -4.28 5.75 2.15
N SER A 188 -3.97 6.94 1.67
CA SER A 188 -4.30 7.30 0.30
C SER A 188 -3.59 6.37 -0.69
N GLY A 189 -4.30 5.90 -1.69
CA GLY A 189 -3.73 5.21 -2.83
C GLY A 189 -3.53 6.12 -4.05
N ASN A 190 -4.01 7.37 -3.96
CA ASN A 190 -3.97 8.39 -4.99
C ASN A 190 -3.21 9.62 -4.48
N ASP A 191 -2.17 10.03 -5.21
CA ASP A 191 -1.32 11.15 -4.79
C ASP A 191 -2.04 12.51 -4.83
N ASP A 192 -3.05 12.68 -5.67
CA ASP A 192 -3.91 13.87 -5.72
C ASP A 192 -4.85 14.01 -4.51
N GLN A 193 -4.99 12.96 -3.72
CA GLN A 193 -5.90 12.91 -2.56
C GLN A 193 -5.19 12.76 -1.20
N ILE A 194 -3.88 13.00 -1.12
CA ILE A 194 -3.13 12.89 0.14
C ILE A 194 -3.75 13.80 1.20
N LEU A 195 -3.78 15.10 0.96
CA LEU A 195 -4.30 16.08 1.92
C LEU A 195 -5.79 15.87 2.27
N PRO A 196 -6.71 15.66 1.31
CA PRO A 196 -8.09 15.34 1.61
C PRO A 196 -8.26 14.13 2.54
N ILE A 197 -7.51 13.06 2.30
CA ILE A 197 -7.59 11.85 3.13
C ILE A 197 -6.98 12.07 4.52
N LEU A 198 -5.86 12.79 4.62
CA LEU A 198 -5.29 13.17 5.91
C LEU A 198 -6.28 13.98 6.76
N SER A 199 -7.04 14.91 6.15
CA SER A 199 -8.05 15.71 6.84
C SER A 199 -9.23 14.90 7.38
N LEU A 200 -9.44 13.69 6.87
CA LEU A 200 -10.43 12.72 7.33
C LEU A 200 -9.86 11.67 8.31
N GLY A 201 -8.67 11.90 8.88
CA GLY A 201 -8.02 10.98 9.81
C GLY A 201 -7.11 9.95 9.16
N GLY A 202 -6.80 10.09 7.86
CA GLY A 202 -5.84 9.23 7.17
C GLY A 202 -4.45 9.28 7.80
N GLN A 203 -3.69 8.19 7.62
CA GLN A 203 -2.38 8.00 8.25
C GLN A 203 -1.21 8.26 7.28
N GLY A 204 -1.50 8.55 6.02
CA GLY A 204 -0.49 8.81 5.01
C GLY A 204 -0.92 8.38 3.62
N VAL A 205 0.07 8.03 2.81
CA VAL A 205 -0.10 7.65 1.41
C VAL A 205 0.81 6.49 1.03
N ILE A 206 0.29 5.58 0.21
CA ILE A 206 1.11 4.64 -0.56
C ILE A 206 1.22 5.22 -1.97
N SER A 207 2.29 5.96 -2.20
CA SER A 207 2.50 6.96 -3.26
C SER A 207 3.17 6.38 -4.50
N VAL A 208 2.74 6.84 -5.66
CA VAL A 208 3.44 6.68 -6.95
C VAL A 208 4.37 7.87 -7.21
N LEU A 209 3.91 9.09 -6.90
CA LEU A 209 4.67 10.34 -7.03
C LEU A 209 6.04 10.26 -6.35
N SER A 210 6.12 9.60 -5.21
CA SER A 210 7.36 9.47 -4.44
C SER A 210 8.48 8.71 -5.17
N ASN A 211 8.17 7.94 -6.23
CA ASN A 211 9.21 7.34 -7.08
C ASN A 211 10.09 8.40 -7.75
N ILE A 212 9.52 9.52 -8.13
CA ILE A 212 10.22 10.61 -8.86
C ILE A 212 10.48 11.85 -8.01
N ASN A 213 9.63 12.11 -7.02
CA ASN A 213 9.77 13.26 -6.13
C ASN A 213 9.33 12.92 -4.69
N PRO A 214 10.13 12.14 -3.94
CA PRO A 214 9.81 11.75 -2.56
C PRO A 214 9.63 12.95 -1.64
N SER A 215 10.45 14.00 -1.82
CA SER A 215 10.38 15.22 -1.01
C SER A 215 9.03 15.91 -1.12
N LEU A 216 8.43 15.95 -2.31
CA LEU A 216 7.13 16.58 -2.50
C LEU A 216 6.01 15.85 -1.75
N ALA A 217 5.97 14.52 -1.83
CA ALA A 217 5.02 13.71 -1.08
C ALA A 217 5.22 13.84 0.45
N LEU A 218 6.48 13.83 0.91
CA LEU A 218 6.82 14.03 2.31
C LEU A 218 6.42 15.43 2.81
N ASN A 219 6.62 16.46 2.01
CA ASN A 219 6.26 17.83 2.40
C ASN A 219 4.75 18.00 2.59
N ILE A 220 3.91 17.32 1.79
CA ILE A 220 2.45 17.33 1.99
C ILE A 220 2.10 16.75 3.38
N THR A 221 2.60 15.56 3.68
CA THR A 221 2.27 14.85 4.93
C THR A 221 2.88 15.54 6.15
N ASN A 222 4.16 15.95 6.10
CA ASN A 222 4.86 16.59 7.21
C ASN A 222 4.26 17.97 7.54
N SER A 223 3.92 18.76 6.52
CA SER A 223 3.26 20.07 6.74
C SER A 223 1.91 19.90 7.40
N PHE A 224 1.12 18.89 6.99
CA PHE A 224 -0.17 18.60 7.60
C PHE A 224 -0.03 18.27 9.10
N TRP A 225 0.85 17.35 9.47
CA TRP A 225 1.03 16.97 10.88
C TRP A 225 1.71 18.03 11.73
N SER A 226 2.47 18.93 11.12
CA SER A 226 3.02 20.11 11.81
C SER A 226 1.97 21.23 12.00
N GLY A 227 0.74 21.05 11.54
CA GLY A 227 -0.32 22.04 11.60
C GLY A 227 -0.25 23.11 10.51
N ASN A 228 0.72 23.05 9.59
CA ASN A 228 0.92 23.99 8.50
C ASN A 228 0.03 23.65 7.28
N ILE A 229 -1.30 23.76 7.45
CA ILE A 229 -2.28 23.33 6.45
C ILE A 229 -2.15 24.08 5.13
N ASN A 230 -1.77 25.38 5.15
CA ASN A 230 -1.56 26.16 3.94
C ASN A 230 -0.37 25.64 3.13
N ASP A 231 0.70 25.23 3.78
CA ASP A 231 1.87 24.65 3.10
C ASP A 231 1.53 23.27 2.55
N ALA A 232 0.83 22.43 3.34
CA ALA A 232 0.35 21.12 2.85
C ALA A 232 -0.51 21.27 1.59
N LYS A 233 -1.44 22.24 1.58
CA LYS A 233 -2.26 22.58 0.40
C LYS A 233 -1.39 23.02 -0.79
N ASN A 234 -0.42 23.91 -0.56
CA ASN A 234 0.43 24.42 -1.63
C ASN A 234 1.28 23.29 -2.25
N TYR A 235 1.84 22.39 -1.44
CA TYR A 235 2.55 21.19 -1.92
C TYR A 235 1.63 20.24 -2.67
N GLN A 236 0.40 20.00 -2.15
CA GLN A 236 -0.57 19.16 -2.85
C GLN A 236 -0.92 19.71 -4.23
N LEU A 237 -1.19 21.02 -4.35
CA LEU A 237 -1.51 21.64 -5.63
C LEU A 237 -0.30 21.64 -6.58
N LYS A 238 0.92 21.82 -6.06
CA LYS A 238 2.16 21.74 -6.84
C LYS A 238 2.42 20.33 -7.39
N ALA A 239 1.90 19.30 -6.72
CA ALA A 239 2.05 17.92 -7.18
C ALA A 239 1.16 17.58 -8.39
N LEU A 240 -0.01 18.23 -8.55
CA LEU A 240 -1.01 17.89 -9.56
C LEU A 240 -0.48 17.82 -11.01
N PRO A 241 0.39 18.71 -11.49
CA PRO A 241 0.91 18.63 -12.85
C PRO A 241 1.85 17.44 -13.10
N ILE A 242 2.27 16.73 -12.03
CA ILE A 242 3.24 15.62 -12.10
C ILE A 242 2.53 14.27 -11.92
N ILE A 243 1.32 14.27 -11.36
CA ILE A 243 0.45 13.11 -11.14
C ILE A 243 -0.39 12.85 -12.39
#